data_bb0bae8336ac1606e63bb0f4d7bf9159
#
_entry.id   bb0bae8336ac1606e63bb0f4d7bf9159
#
_cell.length_a   1.000
_cell.length_b   1.000
_cell.length_c   1.000
_cell.angle_alpha   90.00
_cell.angle_beta   90.00
_cell.angle_gamma   90.00
#
_symmetry.space_group_name_H-M   'P 1'
#
loop_
_entity.id
_entity.type
_entity.pdbx_description
1 polymer ?
#
loop_
_entity_poly.entity_id
_entity_poly.type
_entity_poly.pdbx_seq_one_letter_code
_entity_poly.pdbx_strand_id
1 'polypeptide(L)'
;MEILKEILREGIVKIEGFFDDDQVSRLKEEVLRRISQYAEGGYQFGKALNFIPIEKLVHNETEIHKAFDTDFVKDVVRGYLGDSYLHAVQATHDYIASQELARNGFLHFDRFHTLKFFVYLTDCDDGCGPFNCVKGSRHLGSELRGRAWEKAGSDYGQVKNRIELDYPHLEITKEDATPMTGKAGDLLIFDSDVLHFGGVLEEGNERLVLRIHYMKT
;
A
#
# COMPACT_ATOMS: atom_id res chain seq x y z
N MET A 1 15.84 -15.92 -2.19
CA MET A 1 15.58 -15.01 -1.05
C MET A 1 14.30 -15.48 -0.37
N GLU A 2 14.30 -15.64 0.96
CA GLU A 2 13.12 -16.16 1.70
C GLU A 2 11.91 -15.25 1.57
N ILE A 3 12.13 -13.95 1.58
CA ILE A 3 11.09 -12.92 1.37
C ILE A 3 10.28 -13.15 0.09
N LEU A 4 10.94 -13.49 -1.03
CA LEU A 4 10.24 -13.77 -2.29
C LEU A 4 9.33 -15.00 -2.19
N LYS A 5 9.78 -16.04 -1.47
CA LYS A 5 8.96 -17.23 -1.26
C LYS A 5 7.72 -16.90 -0.42
N GLU A 6 7.87 -16.06 0.59
CA GLU A 6 6.75 -15.64 1.42
C GLU A 6 5.75 -14.79 0.64
N ILE A 7 6.20 -13.80 -0.13
CA ILE A 7 5.32 -13.02 -1.01
C ILE A 7 4.59 -13.92 -2.02
N LEU A 8 5.30 -14.91 -2.60
CA LEU A 8 4.69 -15.86 -3.53
C LEU A 8 3.65 -16.76 -2.88
N ARG A 9 3.85 -17.15 -1.61
CA ARG A 9 2.95 -18.03 -0.86
C ARG A 9 1.78 -17.27 -0.26
N GLU A 10 2.07 -16.20 0.51
CA GLU A 10 1.11 -15.48 1.33
C GLU A 10 0.54 -14.22 0.63
N GLY A 11 1.21 -13.74 -0.42
CA GLY A 11 0.92 -12.46 -1.07
C GLY A 11 1.51 -11.25 -0.33
N ILE A 12 2.04 -11.45 0.87
CA ILE A 12 2.57 -10.39 1.74
C ILE A 12 3.66 -10.91 2.66
N VAL A 13 4.61 -10.04 3.00
CA VAL A 13 5.59 -10.22 4.07
C VAL A 13 5.69 -8.94 4.90
N LYS A 14 5.86 -9.08 6.22
CA LYS A 14 6.20 -7.98 7.13
C LYS A 14 7.64 -8.17 7.63
N ILE A 15 8.42 -7.09 7.59
CA ILE A 15 9.77 -7.02 8.12
C ILE A 15 9.74 -6.02 9.27
N GLU A 16 9.88 -6.52 10.49
CA GLU A 16 9.84 -5.71 11.70
C GLU A 16 11.15 -4.93 11.86
N GLY A 17 11.05 -3.66 12.24
CA GLY A 17 12.20 -2.78 12.49
C GLY A 17 13.13 -2.64 11.28
N PHE A 18 12.58 -2.63 10.06
CA PHE A 18 13.39 -2.47 8.84
C PHE A 18 14.10 -1.11 8.79
N PHE A 19 13.44 -0.08 9.28
CA PHE A 19 14.02 1.25 9.48
C PHE A 19 14.21 1.50 10.97
N ASP A 20 15.36 2.02 11.34
CA ASP A 20 15.64 2.46 12.72
C ASP A 20 14.92 3.78 13.05
N ASP A 21 14.90 4.16 14.34
CA ASP A 21 14.19 5.34 14.82
C ASP A 21 14.68 6.64 14.15
N ASP A 22 15.97 6.76 13.85
CA ASP A 22 16.54 7.92 13.18
C ASP A 22 16.07 8.00 11.71
N GLN A 23 16.05 6.87 11.03
CA GLN A 23 15.54 6.79 9.65
C GLN A 23 14.04 7.08 9.59
N VAL A 24 13.25 6.53 10.51
CA VAL A 24 11.81 6.81 10.65
C VAL A 24 11.58 8.30 10.88
N SER A 25 12.33 8.92 11.79
CA SER A 25 12.21 10.35 12.09
C SER A 25 12.45 11.21 10.85
N ARG A 26 13.53 10.96 10.11
CA ARG A 26 13.85 11.70 8.87
C ARG A 26 12.81 11.48 7.78
N LEU A 27 12.35 10.23 7.59
CA LEU A 27 11.29 9.92 6.62
C LEU A 27 9.98 10.60 6.98
N LYS A 28 9.58 10.56 8.27
CA LYS A 28 8.36 11.21 8.75
C LYS A 28 8.41 12.72 8.54
N GLU A 29 9.50 13.36 8.89
CA GLU A 29 9.71 14.80 8.68
C GLU A 29 9.60 15.16 7.19
N GLU A 30 10.29 14.44 6.31
CA GLU A 30 10.21 14.70 4.88
C GLU A 30 8.82 14.51 4.33
N VAL A 31 8.12 13.42 4.68
CA VAL A 31 6.77 13.13 4.22
C VAL A 31 5.81 14.23 4.68
N LEU A 32 5.80 14.60 5.95
CA LEU A 32 4.93 15.65 6.47
C LEU A 32 5.21 17.01 5.82
N ARG A 33 6.48 17.36 5.63
CA ARG A 33 6.88 18.58 4.91
C ARG A 33 6.37 18.58 3.47
N ARG A 34 6.42 17.43 2.78
CA ARG A 34 5.89 17.29 1.42
C ARG A 34 4.37 17.44 1.39
N ILE A 35 3.68 16.80 2.31
CA ILE A 35 2.22 16.92 2.46
C ILE A 35 1.83 18.40 2.62
N SER A 36 2.49 19.14 3.50
CA SER A 36 2.25 20.56 3.73
C SER A 36 2.46 21.39 2.46
N GLN A 37 3.57 21.20 1.76
CA GLN A 37 3.86 21.90 0.51
C GLN A 37 2.81 21.68 -0.58
N TYR A 38 2.23 20.46 -0.66
CA TYR A 38 1.15 20.19 -1.61
C TYR A 38 -0.16 20.86 -1.18
N ALA A 39 -0.48 20.87 0.11
CA ALA A 39 -1.65 21.56 0.64
C ALA A 39 -1.59 23.07 0.36
N GLU A 40 -0.44 23.73 0.56
CA GLU A 40 -0.21 25.12 0.23
C GLU A 40 -0.36 25.43 -1.26
N GLY A 41 -0.06 24.47 -2.12
CA GLY A 41 -0.26 24.55 -3.58
C GLY A 41 -1.72 24.44 -4.05
N GLY A 42 -2.69 24.42 -3.13
CA GLY A 42 -4.13 24.35 -3.44
C GLY A 42 -4.64 22.95 -3.79
N TYR A 43 -3.84 21.92 -3.60
CA TYR A 43 -4.31 20.55 -3.73
C TYR A 43 -5.16 20.18 -2.51
N GLN A 44 -6.47 20.12 -2.68
CA GLN A 44 -7.35 19.56 -1.66
C GLN A 44 -7.21 18.03 -1.68
N PHE A 45 -6.48 17.52 -0.72
CA PHE A 45 -6.47 16.10 -0.45
C PHE A 45 -7.68 15.78 0.42
N GLY A 46 -8.70 15.18 -0.18
CA GLY A 46 -9.70 14.49 0.61
C GLY A 46 -8.98 13.48 1.51
N LYS A 47 -9.50 13.22 2.71
CA LYS A 47 -8.97 12.30 3.71
C LYS A 47 -7.90 11.36 3.11
N ALA A 48 -6.61 11.69 3.34
CA ALA A 48 -5.53 10.72 3.35
C ALA A 48 -4.90 10.19 2.06
N LEU A 49 -4.87 10.82 0.93
CA LEU A 49 -3.94 10.34 -0.11
C LEU A 49 -3.14 11.46 -0.74
N ASN A 50 -1.89 11.62 -0.31
CA ASN A 50 -0.97 12.59 -0.89
C ASN A 50 -0.05 11.88 -1.88
N PHE A 51 -0.16 12.24 -3.14
CA PHE A 51 0.68 11.72 -4.19
C PHE A 51 1.98 12.55 -4.27
N ILE A 52 3.13 11.90 -4.10
CA ILE A 52 4.42 12.56 -4.27
C ILE A 52 4.91 12.33 -5.70
N PRO A 53 5.10 13.36 -6.52
CA PRO A 53 5.59 13.20 -7.90
C PRO A 53 6.97 12.55 -7.94
N ILE A 54 7.09 11.50 -8.74
CA ILE A 54 8.33 10.71 -8.88
C ILE A 54 9.49 11.57 -9.37
N GLU A 55 9.23 12.51 -10.26
CA GLU A 55 10.24 13.41 -10.84
C GLU A 55 10.98 14.21 -9.77
N LYS A 56 10.29 14.55 -8.67
CA LYS A 56 10.89 15.26 -7.54
C LYS A 56 11.75 14.36 -6.65
N LEU A 57 11.59 13.05 -6.73
CA LEU A 57 12.40 12.08 -6.00
C LEU A 57 13.66 11.70 -6.77
N VAL A 58 13.55 11.57 -8.10
CA VAL A 58 14.67 11.12 -8.95
C VAL A 58 15.80 12.13 -9.00
N HIS A 59 15.50 13.43 -8.93
CA HIS A 59 16.48 14.52 -9.06
C HIS A 59 17.03 15.05 -7.75
N ASN A 60 16.53 14.58 -6.60
CA ASN A 60 16.98 15.03 -5.27
C ASN A 60 17.29 13.79 -4.41
N GLU A 61 18.45 13.80 -3.76
CA GLU A 61 18.81 12.80 -2.73
C GLU A 61 17.94 12.96 -1.47
N THR A 62 16.63 12.72 -1.64
CA THR A 62 15.67 12.79 -0.54
C THR A 62 15.80 11.57 0.36
N GLU A 63 15.34 11.66 1.61
CA GLU A 63 15.30 10.51 2.53
C GLU A 63 14.38 9.40 1.96
N ILE A 64 13.28 9.79 1.29
CA ILE A 64 12.39 8.84 0.61
C ILE A 64 13.14 8.10 -0.51
N HIS A 65 13.91 8.82 -1.34
CA HIS A 65 14.72 8.20 -2.40
C HIS A 65 15.75 7.23 -1.81
N LYS A 66 16.54 7.68 -0.81
CA LYS A 66 17.56 6.84 -0.15
C LYS A 66 16.98 5.56 0.47
N ALA A 67 15.77 5.66 1.05
CA ALA A 67 15.11 4.51 1.67
C ALA A 67 14.76 3.40 0.68
N PHE A 68 14.49 3.73 -0.59
CA PHE A 68 14.03 2.78 -1.60
C PHE A 68 15.01 2.54 -2.76
N ASP A 69 16.08 3.32 -2.88
CA ASP A 69 17.17 3.09 -3.84
C ASP A 69 18.26 2.16 -3.26
N THR A 70 17.86 1.13 -2.53
CA THR A 70 18.76 0.15 -1.90
C THR A 70 18.84 -1.13 -2.74
N ASP A 71 19.96 -1.85 -2.61
CA ASP A 71 20.12 -3.15 -3.28
C ASP A 71 19.05 -4.14 -2.84
N PHE A 72 18.65 -4.11 -1.55
CA PHE A 72 17.57 -4.93 -1.03
C PHE A 72 16.27 -4.73 -1.82
N VAL A 73 15.81 -3.47 -1.98
CA VAL A 73 14.58 -3.16 -2.71
C VAL A 73 14.70 -3.56 -4.17
N LYS A 74 15.83 -3.23 -4.81
CA LYS A 74 16.11 -3.59 -6.22
C LYS A 74 16.07 -5.10 -6.44
N ASP A 75 16.65 -5.87 -5.54
CA ASP A 75 16.70 -7.34 -5.63
C ASP A 75 15.31 -7.96 -5.43
N VAL A 76 14.52 -7.45 -4.47
CA VAL A 76 13.13 -7.91 -4.26
C VAL A 76 12.28 -7.57 -5.49
N VAL A 77 12.33 -6.35 -5.98
CA VAL A 77 11.57 -5.89 -7.15
C VAL A 77 11.93 -6.71 -8.39
N ARG A 78 13.23 -6.83 -8.69
CA ARG A 78 13.72 -7.62 -9.84
C ARG A 78 13.36 -9.09 -9.72
N GLY A 79 13.53 -9.67 -8.52
CA GLY A 79 13.24 -11.09 -8.27
C GLY A 79 11.76 -11.43 -8.35
N TYR A 80 10.88 -10.46 -8.09
CA TYR A 80 9.42 -10.65 -8.11
C TYR A 80 8.78 -10.27 -9.45
N LEU A 81 9.05 -9.05 -9.95
CA LEU A 81 8.43 -8.50 -11.15
C LEU A 81 9.26 -8.73 -12.43
N GLY A 82 10.57 -8.97 -12.33
CA GLY A 82 11.49 -8.89 -13.46
C GLY A 82 11.73 -7.43 -13.87
N ASP A 83 11.66 -7.16 -15.17
CA ASP A 83 11.76 -5.79 -15.70
C ASP A 83 10.58 -4.96 -15.20
N SER A 84 10.89 -3.85 -14.57
CA SER A 84 9.89 -3.07 -13.84
C SER A 84 10.33 -1.61 -13.68
N TYR A 85 9.39 -0.75 -13.33
CA TYR A 85 9.63 0.65 -13.07
C TYR A 85 8.91 1.12 -11.80
N LEU A 86 9.42 2.20 -11.21
CA LEU A 86 8.75 2.89 -10.12
C LEU A 86 7.49 3.56 -10.66
N HIS A 87 6.33 3.06 -10.27
CA HIS A 87 5.03 3.52 -10.76
C HIS A 87 4.49 4.69 -9.96
N ALA A 88 4.54 4.63 -8.63
CA ALA A 88 4.00 5.67 -7.77
C ALA A 88 4.71 5.73 -6.42
N VAL A 89 4.79 6.94 -5.87
CA VAL A 89 5.12 7.21 -4.47
C VAL A 89 3.96 7.99 -3.86
N GLN A 90 3.46 7.51 -2.73
CA GLN A 90 2.29 8.06 -2.06
C GLN A 90 2.54 8.10 -0.55
N ALA A 91 1.92 9.04 0.14
CA ALA A 91 1.81 9.02 1.58
C ALA A 91 0.34 9.08 1.98
N THR A 92 -0.02 8.30 2.99
CA THR A 92 -1.35 8.31 3.59
C THR A 92 -1.22 8.81 5.02
N HIS A 93 -1.85 9.93 5.33
CA HIS A 93 -1.89 10.52 6.66
C HIS A 93 -3.33 10.60 7.14
N ASP A 94 -3.74 9.62 7.93
CA ASP A 94 -5.06 9.52 8.54
C ASP A 94 -4.97 10.00 9.98
N TYR A 95 -5.73 11.04 10.34
CA TYR A 95 -5.77 11.63 11.69
C TYR A 95 -7.18 12.08 12.11
N ILE A 96 -8.17 11.84 11.27
CA ILE A 96 -9.57 12.12 11.55
C ILE A 96 -10.33 10.80 11.49
N ALA A 97 -10.93 10.42 12.61
CA ALA A 97 -11.80 9.26 12.65
C ALA A 97 -12.90 9.38 11.58
N SER A 98 -13.01 8.37 10.75
CA SER A 98 -13.98 8.32 9.67
C SER A 98 -14.95 7.19 9.93
N GLN A 99 -16.21 7.53 10.18
CA GLN A 99 -17.30 6.54 10.22
C GLN A 99 -17.76 6.11 8.84
N GLU A 100 -17.44 6.88 7.80
CA GLU A 100 -17.68 6.50 6.43
C GLU A 100 -16.56 5.57 5.96
N LEU A 101 -16.91 4.48 5.32
CA LEU A 101 -15.99 3.58 4.66
C LEU A 101 -15.09 4.39 3.73
N ALA A 102 -13.85 4.54 4.12
CA ALA A 102 -12.85 5.11 3.24
C ALA A 102 -12.90 4.38 1.89
N ARG A 103 -12.50 5.05 0.82
CA ARG A 103 -12.51 4.48 -0.55
C ARG A 103 -11.87 3.09 -0.62
N ASN A 104 -10.92 2.80 0.27
CA ASN A 104 -10.18 1.54 0.39
C ASN A 104 -10.66 0.66 1.56
N GLY A 105 -11.78 0.98 2.19
CA GLY A 105 -12.36 0.21 3.29
C GLY A 105 -13.16 -1.03 2.85
N PHE A 106 -13.30 -1.29 1.54
CA PHE A 106 -13.90 -2.51 1.01
C PHE A 106 -12.81 -3.56 0.76
N LEU A 107 -13.11 -4.81 1.04
CA LEU A 107 -12.24 -5.92 0.66
C LEU A 107 -12.12 -5.96 -0.88
N HIS A 108 -10.91 -5.82 -1.41
CA HIS A 108 -10.67 -5.68 -2.85
C HIS A 108 -9.29 -6.21 -3.26
N PHE A 109 -9.11 -6.41 -4.54
CA PHE A 109 -7.82 -6.46 -5.22
C PHE A 109 -7.61 -5.16 -6.00
N ASP A 110 -6.37 -4.82 -6.30
CA ASP A 110 -6.11 -3.63 -7.12
C ASP A 110 -6.42 -3.88 -8.59
N ARG A 111 -6.82 -2.82 -9.28
CA ARG A 111 -7.11 -2.90 -10.73
C ARG A 111 -5.87 -3.10 -11.58
N PHE A 112 -4.70 -2.65 -11.10
CA PHE A 112 -3.40 -2.89 -11.73
C PHE A 112 -2.52 -3.71 -10.81
N HIS A 113 -1.78 -4.65 -11.42
CA HIS A 113 -0.81 -5.46 -10.68
C HIS A 113 0.43 -4.62 -10.34
N THR A 114 0.71 -4.49 -9.05
CA THR A 114 1.88 -3.79 -8.51
C THR A 114 2.48 -4.55 -7.34
N LEU A 115 3.79 -4.47 -7.18
CA LEU A 115 4.45 -4.81 -5.92
C LEU A 115 4.55 -3.55 -5.09
N LYS A 116 4.01 -3.59 -3.87
CA LYS A 116 3.92 -2.44 -2.98
C LYS A 116 4.79 -2.60 -1.74
N PHE A 117 5.41 -1.49 -1.36
CA PHE A 117 6.18 -1.33 -0.13
C PHE A 117 5.48 -0.28 0.72
N PHE A 118 5.02 -0.66 1.91
CA PHE A 118 4.39 0.23 2.88
C PHE A 118 5.28 0.33 4.11
N VAL A 119 5.69 1.54 4.47
CA VAL A 119 6.44 1.82 5.69
C VAL A 119 5.52 2.51 6.68
N TYR A 120 5.33 1.94 7.85
CA TYR A 120 4.70 2.62 8.95
C TYR A 120 5.63 3.70 9.51
N LEU A 121 5.18 4.95 9.49
CA LEU A 121 5.89 6.09 10.07
C LEU A 121 5.29 6.53 11.42
N THR A 122 4.24 5.85 11.86
CA THR A 122 3.65 5.86 13.20
C THR A 122 3.38 4.43 13.62
N ASP A 123 3.29 4.16 14.91
CA ASP A 123 2.78 2.88 15.40
C ASP A 123 1.37 2.64 14.85
N CYS A 124 1.09 1.41 14.49
CA CYS A 124 -0.19 1.02 13.89
C CYS A 124 -0.72 -0.25 14.56
N ASP A 125 -1.52 -0.07 15.61
CA ASP A 125 -2.30 -1.12 16.25
C ASP A 125 -3.70 -1.26 15.61
N ASP A 126 -4.57 -2.08 16.20
CA ASP A 126 -5.91 -2.34 15.68
C ASP A 126 -6.76 -1.08 15.56
N GLY A 127 -6.65 -0.14 16.53
CA GLY A 127 -7.38 1.13 16.52
C GLY A 127 -6.84 2.16 15.53
N CYS A 128 -5.63 1.95 15.01
CA CYS A 128 -4.99 2.82 14.01
C CYS A 128 -5.39 2.48 12.56
N GLY A 129 -6.31 1.54 12.36
CA GLY A 129 -6.77 1.14 11.04
C GLY A 129 -5.71 0.48 10.18
N PRO A 130 -5.09 -0.62 10.62
CA PRO A 130 -4.01 -1.28 9.91
C PRO A 130 -4.41 -1.72 8.50
N PHE A 131 -3.41 -1.99 7.67
CA PHE A 131 -3.62 -2.74 6.45
C PHE A 131 -4.08 -4.16 6.79
N ASN A 132 -5.15 -4.62 6.14
CA ASN A 132 -5.71 -5.97 6.34
C ASN A 132 -5.63 -6.74 5.05
N CYS A 133 -5.31 -8.03 5.09
CA CYS A 133 -5.29 -8.88 3.91
C CYS A 133 -5.67 -10.33 4.19
N VAL A 134 -6.28 -10.95 3.20
CA VAL A 134 -6.54 -12.40 3.17
C VAL A 134 -5.28 -13.09 2.64
N LYS A 135 -4.44 -13.60 3.55
CA LYS A 135 -3.18 -14.26 3.18
C LYS A 135 -3.44 -15.45 2.25
N GLY A 136 -2.55 -15.64 1.27
CA GLY A 136 -2.68 -16.71 0.28
C GLY A 136 -3.66 -16.43 -0.86
N SER A 137 -4.43 -15.32 -0.81
CA SER A 137 -5.45 -15.00 -1.83
C SER A 137 -4.91 -14.43 -3.14
N ARG A 138 -3.60 -14.21 -3.28
CA ARG A 138 -2.97 -13.58 -4.43
C ARG A 138 -3.37 -14.20 -5.78
N HIS A 139 -3.38 -15.53 -5.87
CA HIS A 139 -3.74 -16.21 -7.13
C HIS A 139 -5.19 -15.96 -7.50
N LEU A 140 -6.10 -16.01 -6.52
CA LEU A 140 -7.51 -15.69 -6.72
C LEU A 140 -7.68 -14.25 -7.18
N GLY A 141 -7.05 -13.28 -6.50
CA GLY A 141 -7.13 -11.87 -6.89
C GLY A 141 -6.60 -11.61 -8.30
N SER A 142 -5.49 -12.26 -8.69
CA SER A 142 -4.95 -12.18 -10.05
C SER A 142 -5.93 -12.70 -11.10
N GLU A 143 -6.58 -13.83 -10.83
CA GLU A 143 -7.61 -14.41 -11.73
C GLU A 143 -8.82 -13.47 -11.85
N LEU A 144 -9.32 -12.97 -10.71
CA LEU A 144 -10.46 -12.05 -10.68
C LEU A 144 -10.14 -10.75 -11.43
N ARG A 145 -8.93 -10.21 -11.26
CA ARG A 145 -8.47 -9.02 -11.97
C ARG A 145 -8.45 -9.25 -13.50
N GLY A 146 -7.89 -10.37 -13.95
CA GLY A 146 -7.91 -10.75 -15.37
C GLY A 146 -9.32 -10.77 -15.94
N ARG A 147 -10.25 -11.48 -15.29
CA ARG A 147 -11.67 -11.56 -15.70
C ARG A 147 -12.37 -10.20 -15.65
N ALA A 148 -12.06 -9.37 -14.66
CA ALA A 148 -12.65 -8.04 -14.54
C ALA A 148 -12.23 -7.14 -15.72
N TRP A 149 -10.95 -7.19 -16.13
CA TRP A 149 -10.47 -6.47 -17.29
C TRP A 149 -11.05 -6.99 -18.60
N GLU A 150 -11.18 -8.31 -18.79
CA GLU A 150 -11.84 -8.88 -19.98
C GLU A 150 -13.26 -8.32 -20.15
N LYS A 151 -14.03 -8.22 -19.05
CA LYS A 151 -15.40 -7.69 -19.07
C LYS A 151 -15.44 -6.16 -19.27
N ALA A 152 -14.48 -5.44 -18.72
CA ALA A 152 -14.42 -3.99 -18.78
C ALA A 152 -13.87 -3.48 -20.12
N GLY A 153 -13.14 -4.32 -20.88
CA GLY A 153 -12.42 -3.90 -22.08
C GLY A 153 -11.34 -2.87 -21.71
N SER A 154 -11.41 -1.69 -22.31
CA SER A 154 -10.47 -0.59 -22.02
C SER A 154 -10.98 0.40 -20.96
N ASP A 155 -12.20 0.22 -20.44
CA ASP A 155 -12.80 1.15 -19.49
C ASP A 155 -12.41 0.81 -18.05
N TYR A 156 -11.41 1.54 -17.54
CA TYR A 156 -10.97 1.42 -16.15
C TYR A 156 -12.11 1.57 -15.12
N GLY A 157 -13.11 2.41 -15.41
CA GLY A 157 -14.25 2.65 -14.51
C GLY A 157 -15.15 1.43 -14.33
N GLN A 158 -15.14 0.51 -15.31
CA GLN A 158 -15.95 -0.72 -15.30
C GLN A 158 -15.24 -1.91 -14.66
N VAL A 159 -13.97 -1.81 -14.31
CA VAL A 159 -13.22 -2.89 -13.65
C VAL A 159 -13.78 -3.11 -12.25
N LYS A 160 -14.52 -4.20 -12.06
CA LYS A 160 -15.10 -4.62 -10.79
C LYS A 160 -14.03 -5.28 -9.93
N ASN A 161 -13.83 -4.79 -8.69
CA ASN A 161 -12.76 -5.28 -7.83
C ASN A 161 -13.12 -5.37 -6.34
N ARG A 162 -14.38 -5.14 -5.96
CA ARG A 162 -14.85 -5.23 -4.57
C ARG A 162 -15.42 -6.62 -4.32
N ILE A 163 -14.80 -7.38 -3.43
CA ILE A 163 -15.13 -8.81 -3.23
C ILE A 163 -16.56 -9.01 -2.79
N GLU A 164 -16.96 -8.42 -1.67
CA GLU A 164 -18.29 -8.62 -1.10
C GLU A 164 -19.42 -8.10 -1.99
N LEU A 165 -19.15 -7.10 -2.82
CA LEU A 165 -20.13 -6.47 -3.69
C LEU A 165 -20.19 -7.11 -5.09
N ASP A 166 -19.02 -7.33 -5.70
CA ASP A 166 -18.93 -7.74 -7.11
C ASP A 166 -18.83 -9.26 -7.28
N TYR A 167 -18.43 -9.99 -6.21
CA TYR A 167 -18.17 -11.43 -6.18
C TYR A 167 -18.75 -12.14 -4.95
N PRO A 168 -20.04 -11.89 -4.57
CA PRO A 168 -20.60 -12.42 -3.32
C PRO A 168 -20.64 -13.96 -3.25
N HIS A 169 -20.56 -14.62 -4.39
CA HIS A 169 -20.54 -16.09 -4.49
C HIS A 169 -19.22 -16.72 -3.99
N LEU A 170 -18.19 -15.92 -3.74
CA LEU A 170 -16.92 -16.41 -3.19
C LEU A 170 -16.99 -16.61 -1.67
N GLU A 171 -18.00 -16.05 -1.01
CA GLU A 171 -18.20 -16.14 0.44
C GLU A 171 -16.98 -15.68 1.26
N ILE A 172 -16.11 -14.84 0.66
CA ILE A 172 -14.95 -14.23 1.31
C ILE A 172 -15.34 -12.86 1.82
N THR A 173 -15.07 -12.59 3.09
CA THR A 173 -15.42 -11.36 3.77
C THR A 173 -14.19 -10.70 4.43
N LYS A 174 -14.38 -9.55 5.04
CA LYS A 174 -13.34 -8.88 5.83
C LYS A 174 -12.89 -9.69 7.04
N GLU A 175 -13.75 -10.59 7.55
CA GLU A 175 -13.45 -11.44 8.71
C GLU A 175 -12.36 -12.48 8.41
N ASP A 176 -12.16 -12.82 7.12
CA ASP A 176 -11.09 -13.73 6.68
C ASP A 176 -9.71 -13.04 6.61
N ALA A 177 -9.67 -11.72 6.77
CA ALA A 177 -8.44 -10.97 6.67
C ALA A 177 -7.69 -10.88 8.00
N THR A 178 -6.37 -10.87 7.90
CA THR A 178 -5.45 -10.67 9.03
C THR A 178 -5.03 -9.20 9.07
N PRO A 179 -5.18 -8.50 10.22
CA PRO A 179 -4.64 -7.17 10.40
C PRO A 179 -3.11 -7.21 10.44
N MET A 180 -2.48 -6.34 9.67
CA MET A 180 -1.03 -6.19 9.63
C MET A 180 -0.61 -5.03 10.54
N THR A 181 -0.82 -5.23 11.86
CA THR A 181 -0.34 -4.27 12.87
C THR A 181 1.18 -4.21 12.89
N GLY A 182 1.75 -3.11 13.37
CA GLY A 182 3.20 -2.94 13.42
C GLY A 182 3.63 -1.68 14.15
N LYS A 183 4.93 -1.51 14.25
CA LYS A 183 5.57 -0.33 14.82
C LYS A 183 6.06 0.62 13.72
N ALA A 184 6.30 1.88 14.09
CA ALA A 184 7.03 2.79 13.23
C ALA A 184 8.38 2.16 12.84
N GLY A 185 8.69 2.13 11.54
CA GLY A 185 9.87 1.45 10.99
C GLY A 185 9.60 0.07 10.40
N ASP A 186 8.43 -0.53 10.65
CA ASP A 186 8.06 -1.79 10.01
C ASP A 186 7.76 -1.59 8.52
N LEU A 187 8.21 -2.55 7.71
CA LEU A 187 8.00 -2.58 6.27
C LEU A 187 7.08 -3.75 5.89
N LEU A 188 5.98 -3.43 5.21
CA LEU A 188 5.15 -4.42 4.51
C LEU A 188 5.52 -4.44 3.03
N ILE A 189 5.74 -5.63 2.47
CA ILE A 189 5.92 -5.82 1.02
C ILE A 189 4.82 -6.77 0.55
N PHE A 190 3.99 -6.34 -0.39
CA PHE A 190 2.88 -7.16 -0.84
C PHE A 190 2.55 -7.01 -2.32
N ASP A 191 2.02 -8.08 -2.87
CA ASP A 191 1.41 -8.12 -4.19
C ASP A 191 0.00 -7.53 -4.13
N SER A 192 -0.30 -6.59 -4.97
CA SER A 192 -1.60 -5.91 -5.00
C SER A 192 -2.78 -6.79 -5.44
N ASP A 193 -2.52 -8.01 -5.89
CA ASP A 193 -3.54 -9.03 -6.16
C ASP A 193 -4.00 -9.74 -4.87
N VAL A 194 -3.26 -9.65 -3.73
CA VAL A 194 -3.79 -10.13 -2.45
C VAL A 194 -5.07 -9.37 -2.12
N LEU A 195 -6.12 -10.07 -1.69
CA LEU A 195 -7.36 -9.43 -1.28
C LEU A 195 -7.12 -8.63 -0.01
N HIS A 196 -7.40 -7.32 -0.03
CA HIS A 196 -7.02 -6.43 1.06
C HIS A 196 -7.96 -5.24 1.25
N PHE A 197 -7.83 -4.58 2.39
CA PHE A 197 -8.49 -3.31 2.68
C PHE A 197 -7.75 -2.51 3.75
N GLY A 198 -8.02 -1.21 3.84
CA GLY A 198 -7.58 -0.36 4.94
C GLY A 198 -8.54 -0.47 6.12
N GLY A 199 -8.03 -0.70 7.31
CA GLY A 199 -8.82 -0.68 8.53
C GLY A 199 -9.41 0.70 8.85
N VAL A 200 -10.30 0.74 9.82
CA VAL A 200 -10.92 1.97 10.31
C VAL A 200 -10.02 2.61 11.36
N LEU A 201 -9.80 3.91 11.24
CA LEU A 201 -9.10 4.70 12.24
C LEU A 201 -10.09 5.12 13.33
N GLU A 202 -9.81 4.77 14.58
CA GLU A 202 -10.58 5.20 15.73
C GLU A 202 -10.25 6.64 16.13
N GLU A 203 -11.16 7.28 16.87
CA GLU A 203 -10.99 8.65 17.32
C GLU A 203 -9.75 8.80 18.23
N GLY A 204 -8.96 9.83 17.99
CA GLY A 204 -7.74 10.11 18.75
C GLY A 204 -6.49 9.38 18.25
N ASN A 205 -6.63 8.47 17.30
CA ASN A 205 -5.49 7.77 16.69
C ASN A 205 -4.99 8.49 15.43
N GLU A 206 -3.76 8.16 15.04
CA GLU A 206 -3.07 8.68 13.85
C GLU A 206 -2.41 7.51 13.11
N ARG A 207 -2.45 7.56 11.78
CA ARG A 207 -1.68 6.65 10.94
C ARG A 207 -1.00 7.40 9.82
N LEU A 208 0.32 7.31 9.75
CA LEU A 208 1.13 7.81 8.64
C LEU A 208 1.85 6.65 7.97
N VAL A 209 1.60 6.45 6.68
CA VAL A 209 2.20 5.37 5.88
C VAL A 209 2.82 5.95 4.62
N LEU A 210 4.09 5.67 4.39
CA LEU A 210 4.75 5.90 3.10
C LEU A 210 4.56 4.67 2.22
N ARG A 211 4.16 4.88 0.96
CA ARG A 211 3.75 3.82 0.02
C ARG A 211 4.51 3.97 -1.29
N ILE A 212 5.22 2.93 -1.67
CA ILE A 212 5.97 2.86 -2.93
C ILE A 212 5.42 1.72 -3.76
N HIS A 213 5.15 1.97 -5.03
CA HIS A 213 4.57 1.01 -5.95
C HIS A 213 5.49 0.79 -7.15
N TYR A 214 5.82 -0.46 -7.41
CA TYR A 214 6.51 -0.89 -8.62
C TYR A 214 5.56 -1.66 -9.53
N MET A 215 5.72 -1.45 -10.83
CA MET A 215 4.91 -2.13 -11.86
C MET A 215 5.84 -2.78 -12.87
N LYS A 216 5.43 -3.94 -13.38
CA LYS A 216 6.12 -4.61 -14.48
C LYS A 216 6.04 -3.76 -15.74
N THR A 217 7.14 -3.73 -16.52
CA THR A 217 7.22 -3.06 -17.82
C THR A 217 6.34 -3.72 -18.86
#